data_7136fac09f25ddae5c165f23e77ffc75
#
_entry.id   7136fac09f25ddae5c165f23e77ffc75
#
_cell.length_a   1.000
_cell.length_b   1.000
_cell.length_c   1.000
_cell.angle_alpha   90.00
_cell.angle_beta   90.00
_cell.angle_gamma   90.00
#
_symmetry.space_group_name_H-M   'P 1'
#
loop_
_entity.id
_entity.type
_entity.pdbx_description
1 polymer ?
#
loop_
_entity_poly.entity_id
_entity_poly.type
_entity_poly.pdbx_seq_one_letter_code
_entity_poly.pdbx_strand_id
1 'polypeptide(L)'
;MELNFEKLPIVYKALKDNNIDAWLITGRETIMKREPILHVLGDMDFIIATTLIFTKDEKCIAIVSPLDVECYKLIKGIDEVIEYPTTMEETIGEVLKRLDPKVLALDYSSDDAAGDGLTLGMYMMLQNVFKTIDFKGEVVSSFPVINKVKGIKTPSQIEKIKFCAVQAEKYLSMVPSICKEGTTSLDIFNFLQKVAYDDGYGMSWAESQCPGVSVDPNVPAGHMGIISTPIVKGYVINIDYGISLDGYCCDLQ
;
A
#
# COMPACT_ATOMS: atom_id res chain seq x y z
N MET A 1 -11.03 0.40 15.06
CA MET A 1 -10.18 0.89 13.96
C MET A 1 -9.39 2.08 14.49
N GLU A 2 -8.14 2.26 14.08
CA GLU A 2 -7.30 3.40 14.50
C GLU A 2 -6.28 3.70 13.39
N LEU A 3 -5.87 4.96 13.28
CA LEU A 3 -4.73 5.31 12.44
C LEU A 3 -3.46 4.75 13.05
N ASN A 4 -2.49 4.45 12.20
CA ASN A 4 -1.20 3.96 12.64
C ASN A 4 -0.40 5.08 13.33
N PHE A 5 -0.48 5.16 14.66
CA PHE A 5 0.18 6.19 15.46
C PHE A 5 1.70 6.23 15.29
N GLU A 6 2.33 5.10 14.96
CA GLU A 6 3.77 5.09 14.66
C GLU A 6 4.08 5.81 13.34
N LYS A 7 3.10 5.90 12.42
CA LYS A 7 3.25 6.57 11.12
C LYS A 7 2.90 8.05 11.14
N LEU A 8 1.98 8.48 11.98
CA LEU A 8 1.54 9.88 12.02
C LEU A 8 2.69 10.89 12.18
N PRO A 9 3.66 10.69 13.09
CA PRO A 9 4.81 11.60 13.20
C PRO A 9 5.64 11.67 11.90
N ILE A 10 5.73 10.56 11.16
CA ILE A 10 6.45 10.51 9.88
C ILE A 10 5.68 11.30 8.82
N VAL A 11 4.34 11.18 8.79
CA VAL A 11 3.47 11.97 7.89
C VAL A 11 3.69 13.46 8.13
N TYR A 12 3.50 13.91 9.36
CA TYR A 12 3.59 15.33 9.69
C TYR A 12 4.99 15.90 9.46
N LYS A 13 6.04 15.12 9.79
CA LYS A 13 7.40 15.52 9.47
C LYS A 13 7.62 15.61 7.96
N ALA A 14 7.13 14.66 7.19
CA ALA A 14 7.29 14.66 5.73
C ALA A 14 6.57 15.84 5.07
N LEU A 15 5.39 16.24 5.57
CA LEU A 15 4.69 17.45 5.11
C LEU A 15 5.55 18.69 5.35
N LYS A 16 6.10 18.85 6.56
CA LYS A 16 6.97 19.98 6.91
C LYS A 16 8.25 20.01 6.08
N ASP A 17 8.93 18.86 5.95
CA ASP A 17 10.19 18.75 5.20
C ASP A 17 10.03 19.10 3.70
N ASN A 18 8.83 18.88 3.14
CA ASN A 18 8.51 19.17 1.73
C ASN A 18 7.74 20.48 1.54
N ASN A 19 7.55 21.29 2.58
CA ASN A 19 6.78 22.55 2.55
C ASN A 19 5.34 22.37 2.04
N ILE A 20 4.69 21.24 2.35
CA ILE A 20 3.31 20.94 1.99
C ILE A 20 2.41 21.33 3.16
N ASP A 21 1.41 22.19 2.89
CA ASP A 21 0.49 22.67 3.93
C ASP A 21 -0.59 21.66 4.27
N ALA A 22 -1.08 20.94 3.24
CA ALA A 22 -2.08 19.91 3.40
C ALA A 22 -1.87 18.78 2.37
N TRP A 23 -2.17 17.55 2.78
CA TRP A 23 -2.21 16.37 1.92
C TRP A 23 -3.62 15.81 1.93
N LEU A 24 -4.23 15.73 0.77
CA LEU A 24 -5.59 15.30 0.56
C LEU A 24 -5.60 13.93 -0.11
N ILE A 25 -6.13 12.93 0.59
CA ILE A 25 -6.35 11.56 0.12
C ILE A 25 -7.85 11.41 -0.11
N THR A 26 -8.29 11.22 -1.34
CA THR A 26 -9.71 11.06 -1.65
C THR A 26 -9.96 9.84 -2.53
N GLY A 27 -11.02 9.11 -2.21
CA GLY A 27 -11.35 7.90 -2.94
C GLY A 27 -12.75 7.41 -2.67
N ARG A 28 -13.13 6.35 -3.37
CA ARG A 28 -14.35 5.57 -3.17
C ARG A 28 -14.11 4.15 -3.68
N GLU A 29 -14.78 3.15 -3.12
CA GLU A 29 -14.68 1.75 -3.51
C GLU A 29 -13.21 1.27 -3.57
N THR A 30 -12.42 1.63 -2.55
CA THR A 30 -10.98 1.31 -2.54
C THR A 30 -10.70 -0.17 -2.39
N ILE A 31 -11.69 -0.98 -2.00
CA ILE A 31 -11.61 -2.45 -2.08
C ILE A 31 -11.43 -2.90 -3.53
N MET A 32 -12.11 -2.24 -4.47
CA MET A 32 -12.01 -2.57 -5.90
C MET A 32 -10.81 -1.91 -6.57
N LYS A 33 -10.48 -0.69 -6.15
CA LYS A 33 -9.36 0.10 -6.67
C LYS A 33 -8.59 0.71 -5.50
N ARG A 34 -7.61 -0.03 -5.02
CA ARG A 34 -6.84 0.28 -3.82
C ARG A 34 -6.17 1.66 -3.91
N GLU A 35 -6.35 2.46 -2.86
CA GLU A 35 -5.51 3.61 -2.59
C GLU A 35 -4.25 3.11 -1.85
N PRO A 36 -3.04 3.26 -2.45
CA PRO A 36 -1.85 2.55 -1.98
C PRO A 36 -1.37 2.94 -0.58
N ILE A 37 -1.81 4.07 -0.04
CA ILE A 37 -1.34 4.54 1.28
C ILE A 37 -2.27 4.17 2.43
N LEU A 38 -3.54 3.90 2.17
CA LEU A 38 -4.53 3.70 3.24
C LEU A 38 -4.16 2.55 4.18
N HIS A 39 -3.68 1.41 3.65
CA HIS A 39 -3.27 0.26 4.47
C HIS A 39 -2.03 0.54 5.34
N VAL A 40 -1.22 1.53 4.97
CA VAL A 40 -0.05 1.96 5.77
C VAL A 40 -0.48 2.90 6.88
N LEU A 41 -1.49 3.74 6.60
CA LEU A 41 -2.00 4.73 7.54
C LEU A 41 -2.96 4.16 8.58
N GLY A 42 -3.65 3.01 8.30
CA GLY A 42 -4.59 2.50 9.27
C GLY A 42 -5.41 1.29 8.84
N ASP A 43 -4.99 0.57 7.81
CA ASP A 43 -5.73 -0.60 7.29
C ASP A 43 -7.22 -0.30 7.11
N MET A 44 -7.51 0.73 6.36
CA MET A 44 -8.87 1.21 6.10
C MET A 44 -9.19 1.23 4.61
N ASP A 45 -10.47 1.08 4.29
CA ASP A 45 -11.02 1.24 2.95
C ASP A 45 -12.09 2.32 2.92
N PHE A 46 -12.17 3.04 1.83
CA PHE A 46 -13.25 3.97 1.54
C PHE A 46 -14.31 3.26 0.69
N ILE A 47 -15.39 2.83 1.30
CA ILE A 47 -16.51 2.21 0.59
C ILE A 47 -17.34 3.30 -0.09
N ILE A 48 -17.80 4.27 0.69
CA ILE A 48 -18.43 5.48 0.16
C ILE A 48 -17.35 6.54 -0.06
N ALA A 49 -17.63 7.51 -0.93
CA ALA A 49 -16.70 8.61 -1.19
C ALA A 49 -16.26 9.26 0.13
N THR A 50 -14.97 9.28 0.36
CA THR A 50 -14.35 9.74 1.61
C THR A 50 -13.07 10.52 1.28
N THR A 51 -12.78 11.52 2.09
CA THR A 51 -11.54 12.30 2.00
C THR A 51 -10.89 12.41 3.37
N LEU A 52 -9.59 12.08 3.45
CA LEU A 52 -8.74 12.43 4.58
C LEU A 52 -7.86 13.61 4.21
N ILE A 53 -7.67 14.54 5.13
CA ILE A 53 -6.76 15.68 4.95
C ILE A 53 -5.80 15.71 6.14
N PHE A 54 -4.51 15.48 5.87
CA PHE A 54 -3.44 15.68 6.84
C PHE A 54 -2.84 17.07 6.64
N THR A 55 -2.68 17.84 7.72
CA THR A 55 -2.12 19.19 7.66
C THR A 55 -0.73 19.24 8.32
N LYS A 56 0.10 20.22 7.92
CA LYS A 56 1.42 20.45 8.55
C LYS A 56 1.32 20.82 10.04
N ASP A 57 0.13 21.26 10.50
CA ASP A 57 -0.15 21.57 11.89
C ASP A 57 -0.58 20.34 12.70
N GLU A 58 -0.27 19.15 12.16
CA GLU A 58 -0.46 17.85 12.81
C GLU A 58 -1.93 17.51 13.09
N LYS A 59 -2.82 17.86 12.17
CA LYS A 59 -4.23 17.51 12.20
C LYS A 59 -4.60 16.53 11.10
N CYS A 60 -5.50 15.61 11.43
CA CYS A 60 -6.17 14.73 10.49
C CYS A 60 -7.67 15.05 10.48
N ILE A 61 -8.20 15.45 9.33
CA ILE A 61 -9.61 15.77 9.10
C ILE A 61 -10.19 14.70 8.18
N ALA A 62 -11.33 14.12 8.56
CA ALA A 62 -12.08 13.19 7.71
C ALA A 62 -13.37 13.84 7.22
N ILE A 63 -13.59 13.84 5.91
CA ILE A 63 -14.85 14.25 5.28
C ILE A 63 -15.54 12.96 4.80
N VAL A 64 -16.69 12.65 5.37
CA VAL A 64 -17.32 11.34 5.27
C VAL A 64 -18.81 11.42 4.97
N SER A 65 -19.36 10.33 4.46
CA SER A 65 -20.80 10.14 4.28
C SER A 65 -21.54 10.19 5.63
N PRO A 66 -22.82 10.66 5.67
CA PRO A 66 -23.66 10.56 6.85
C PRO A 66 -23.72 9.17 7.47
N LEU A 67 -23.61 8.12 6.66
CA LEU A 67 -23.63 6.73 7.11
C LEU A 67 -22.39 6.32 7.89
N ASP A 68 -21.25 7.02 7.68
CA ASP A 68 -19.96 6.63 8.22
C ASP A 68 -19.50 7.50 9.40
N VAL A 69 -20.17 8.63 9.65
CA VAL A 69 -19.79 9.64 10.66
C VAL A 69 -19.48 9.02 12.01
N GLU A 70 -20.40 8.21 12.54
CA GLU A 70 -20.21 7.64 13.89
C GLU A 70 -19.07 6.61 13.92
N CYS A 71 -18.81 5.90 12.84
CA CYS A 71 -17.67 5.00 12.73
C CYS A 71 -16.37 5.77 12.72
N TYR A 72 -16.29 6.85 11.92
CA TYR A 72 -15.07 7.66 11.82
C TYR A 72 -14.74 8.44 13.10
N LYS A 73 -15.74 8.86 13.88
CA LYS A 73 -15.54 9.46 15.22
C LYS A 73 -14.87 8.51 16.22
N LEU A 74 -14.96 7.20 15.99
CA LEU A 74 -14.30 6.19 16.83
C LEU A 74 -12.88 5.89 16.40
N ILE A 75 -12.45 6.36 15.21
CA ILE A 75 -11.09 6.13 14.70
C ILE A 75 -10.13 7.08 15.43
N LYS A 76 -9.29 6.50 16.26
CA LYS A 76 -8.26 7.29 16.94
C LYS A 76 -7.25 7.83 15.94
N GLY A 77 -6.81 9.07 16.15
CA GLY A 77 -5.88 9.78 15.27
C GLY A 77 -6.57 10.66 14.22
N ILE A 78 -7.90 10.61 14.10
CA ILE A 78 -8.70 11.60 13.38
C ILE A 78 -9.10 12.69 14.38
N ASP A 79 -8.73 13.93 14.10
CA ASP A 79 -8.99 15.08 14.99
C ASP A 79 -10.38 15.70 14.74
N GLU A 80 -10.85 15.65 13.51
CA GLU A 80 -12.11 16.24 13.09
C GLU A 80 -12.83 15.34 12.08
N VAL A 81 -14.11 15.08 12.29
CA VAL A 81 -14.97 14.34 11.36
C VAL A 81 -16.07 15.27 10.88
N ILE A 82 -16.14 15.48 9.58
CA ILE A 82 -17.08 16.38 8.93
C ILE A 82 -18.01 15.55 8.02
N GLU A 83 -19.30 15.62 8.27
CA GLU A 83 -20.32 15.04 7.40
C GLU A 83 -20.53 15.91 6.16
N TYR A 84 -20.65 15.29 4.99
CA TYR A 84 -21.15 16.00 3.82
C TYR A 84 -22.66 15.75 3.64
N PRO A 85 -23.51 16.78 3.80
CA PRO A 85 -24.96 16.58 3.80
C PRO A 85 -25.55 16.32 2.41
N THR A 86 -24.89 16.81 1.36
CA THR A 86 -25.36 16.70 -0.04
C THR A 86 -24.29 16.10 -0.91
N THR A 87 -23.17 16.80 -1.08
CA THR A 87 -22.04 16.36 -1.90
C THR A 87 -20.72 16.53 -1.15
N MET A 88 -19.81 15.59 -1.35
CA MET A 88 -18.48 15.65 -0.75
C MET A 88 -17.70 16.87 -1.32
N GLU A 89 -17.95 17.24 -2.57
CA GLU A 89 -17.31 18.35 -3.27
C GLU A 89 -17.51 19.69 -2.56
N GLU A 90 -18.74 19.99 -2.16
CA GLU A 90 -19.06 21.23 -1.43
C GLU A 90 -18.30 21.30 -0.12
N THR A 91 -18.32 20.21 0.65
CA THR A 91 -17.65 20.12 1.95
C THR A 91 -16.13 20.19 1.80
N ILE A 92 -15.52 19.52 0.80
CA ILE A 92 -14.09 19.68 0.48
C ILE A 92 -13.79 21.17 0.21
N GLY A 93 -14.62 21.83 -0.59
CA GLY A 93 -14.46 23.25 -0.90
C GLY A 93 -14.49 24.15 0.33
N GLU A 94 -15.41 23.92 1.26
CA GLU A 94 -15.49 24.66 2.54
C GLU A 94 -14.26 24.42 3.41
N VAL A 95 -13.83 23.18 3.55
CA VAL A 95 -12.63 22.83 4.33
C VAL A 95 -11.37 23.45 3.73
N LEU A 96 -11.19 23.37 2.40
CA LEU A 96 -10.06 24.01 1.72
C LEU A 96 -10.06 25.54 1.84
N LYS A 97 -11.22 26.21 1.79
CA LYS A 97 -11.31 27.65 2.10
C LYS A 97 -10.91 27.98 3.53
N ARG A 98 -11.31 27.13 4.50
CA ARG A 98 -10.96 27.28 5.91
C ARG A 98 -9.47 27.09 6.16
N LEU A 99 -8.85 26.08 5.54
CA LEU A 99 -7.44 25.76 5.70
C LEU A 99 -6.52 26.70 4.92
N ASP A 100 -6.99 27.26 3.80
CA ASP A 100 -6.25 28.12 2.87
C ASP A 100 -4.82 27.62 2.55
N PRO A 101 -4.64 26.31 2.17
CA PRO A 101 -3.31 25.79 1.94
C PRO A 101 -2.68 26.46 0.72
N LYS A 102 -1.42 26.88 0.86
CA LYS A 102 -0.65 27.44 -0.28
C LYS A 102 -0.06 26.34 -1.14
N VAL A 103 0.22 25.17 -0.54
CA VAL A 103 0.68 23.96 -1.22
C VAL A 103 -0.20 22.79 -0.78
N LEU A 104 -0.95 22.21 -1.71
CA LEU A 104 -1.85 21.08 -1.52
C LEU A 104 -1.30 19.86 -2.27
N ALA A 105 -1.01 18.78 -1.53
CA ALA A 105 -0.57 17.52 -2.13
C ALA A 105 -1.76 16.60 -2.44
N LEU A 106 -1.70 15.92 -3.59
CA LEU A 106 -2.66 14.91 -4.04
C LEU A 106 -1.91 13.62 -4.44
N ASP A 107 -2.60 12.47 -4.34
CA ASP A 107 -2.01 11.15 -4.59
C ASP A 107 -1.96 10.80 -6.07
N TYR A 108 -1.04 11.47 -6.78
CA TYR A 108 -0.70 11.12 -8.16
C TYR A 108 0.82 11.05 -8.35
N SER A 109 1.25 10.17 -9.22
CA SER A 109 2.66 10.05 -9.65
C SER A 109 2.72 9.54 -11.07
N SER A 110 3.62 10.09 -11.89
CA SER A 110 3.95 9.56 -13.22
C SER A 110 4.96 8.42 -13.17
N ASP A 111 5.68 8.27 -12.05
CA ASP A 111 6.88 7.46 -11.99
C ASP A 111 6.73 6.24 -11.07
N ASP A 112 5.81 6.28 -10.10
CA ASP A 112 5.66 5.21 -9.12
C ASP A 112 4.18 5.00 -8.75
N ALA A 113 3.68 3.81 -9.04
CA ALA A 113 2.31 3.40 -8.70
C ALA A 113 2.00 3.46 -7.19
N ALA A 114 3.03 3.42 -6.33
CA ALA A 114 2.85 3.55 -4.88
C ALA A 114 2.37 4.95 -4.45
N GLY A 115 2.54 5.96 -5.30
CA GLY A 115 2.06 7.32 -5.10
C GLY A 115 0.90 7.72 -6.01
N ASP A 116 0.34 6.79 -6.80
CA ASP A 116 -0.66 7.06 -7.84
C ASP A 116 -2.01 6.40 -7.50
N GLY A 117 -2.61 6.79 -6.37
CA GLY A 117 -3.90 6.31 -5.91
C GLY A 117 -5.10 7.09 -6.45
N LEU A 118 -4.91 8.37 -6.77
CA LEU A 118 -5.97 9.25 -7.22
C LEU A 118 -6.47 8.89 -8.61
N THR A 119 -7.73 8.46 -8.72
CA THR A 119 -8.31 8.17 -10.02
C THR A 119 -8.54 9.44 -10.83
N LEU A 120 -8.49 9.34 -12.18
CA LEU A 120 -8.80 10.49 -13.05
C LEU A 120 -10.16 11.09 -12.73
N GLY A 121 -11.20 10.29 -12.47
CA GLY A 121 -12.52 10.78 -12.13
C GLY A 121 -12.55 11.62 -10.84
N MET A 122 -11.83 11.17 -9.80
CA MET A 122 -11.69 11.92 -8.54
C MET A 122 -10.86 13.21 -8.76
N TYR A 123 -9.81 13.13 -9.57
CA TYR A 123 -9.04 14.33 -9.94
C TYR A 123 -9.90 15.38 -10.67
N MET A 124 -10.73 14.97 -11.64
CA MET A 124 -11.64 15.86 -12.34
C MET A 124 -12.67 16.51 -11.39
N MET A 125 -13.17 15.74 -10.42
CA MET A 125 -14.04 16.25 -9.36
C MET A 125 -13.32 17.33 -8.54
N LEU A 126 -12.08 17.06 -8.07
CA LEU A 126 -11.28 18.06 -7.35
C LEU A 126 -10.98 19.30 -8.17
N GLN A 127 -10.70 19.17 -9.48
CA GLN A 127 -10.52 20.32 -10.38
C GLN A 127 -11.77 21.22 -10.43
N ASN A 128 -12.96 20.62 -10.42
CA ASN A 128 -14.21 21.39 -10.35
C ASN A 128 -14.36 22.11 -8.99
N VAL A 129 -14.00 21.43 -7.88
CA VAL A 129 -13.95 22.06 -6.55
C VAL A 129 -13.02 23.26 -6.56
N PHE A 130 -11.77 23.09 -7.02
CA PHE A 130 -10.77 24.15 -7.06
C PHE A 130 -11.25 25.36 -7.88
N LYS A 131 -11.88 25.09 -9.04
CA LYS A 131 -12.48 26.15 -9.86
C LYS A 131 -13.62 26.86 -9.12
N THR A 132 -14.51 26.12 -8.47
CA THR A 132 -15.69 26.68 -7.78
C THR A 132 -15.29 27.58 -6.61
N ILE A 133 -14.23 27.21 -5.88
CA ILE A 133 -13.76 28.00 -4.72
C ILE A 133 -12.71 29.05 -5.10
N ASP A 134 -12.33 29.15 -6.38
CA ASP A 134 -11.23 30.00 -6.86
C ASP A 134 -9.91 29.72 -6.12
N PHE A 135 -9.59 28.42 -5.96
CA PHE A 135 -8.39 27.96 -5.25
C PHE A 135 -7.12 28.55 -5.87
N LYS A 136 -6.27 29.14 -5.03
CA LYS A 136 -5.04 29.83 -5.47
C LYS A 136 -3.77 29.09 -5.06
N GLY A 137 -3.87 28.02 -4.27
CA GLY A 137 -2.71 27.24 -3.87
C GLY A 137 -2.12 26.45 -5.03
N GLU A 138 -0.87 26.07 -4.88
CA GLU A 138 -0.19 25.15 -5.77
C GLU A 138 -0.66 23.72 -5.48
N VAL A 139 -0.93 22.92 -6.52
CA VAL A 139 -1.25 21.50 -6.41
C VAL A 139 -0.02 20.69 -6.81
N VAL A 140 0.47 19.85 -5.89
CA VAL A 140 1.68 19.05 -6.06
C VAL A 140 1.40 17.55 -5.85
N SER A 141 2.32 16.71 -6.31
CA SER A 141 2.28 15.27 -6.00
C SER A 141 2.60 15.02 -4.54
N SER A 142 1.85 14.13 -3.90
CA SER A 142 2.13 13.65 -2.55
C SER A 142 3.24 12.58 -2.50
N PHE A 143 3.75 12.15 -3.66
CA PHE A 143 4.74 11.07 -3.72
C PHE A 143 5.95 11.24 -2.78
N PRO A 144 6.56 12.43 -2.60
CA PRO A 144 7.64 12.62 -1.63
C PRO A 144 7.22 12.30 -0.18
N VAL A 145 5.96 12.59 0.20
CA VAL A 145 5.40 12.24 1.50
C VAL A 145 5.17 10.74 1.59
N ILE A 146 4.48 10.17 0.62
CA ILE A 146 4.18 8.73 0.54
C ILE A 146 5.45 7.90 0.59
N ASN A 147 6.48 8.28 -0.16
CA ASN A 147 7.77 7.61 -0.17
C ASN A 147 8.42 7.58 1.22
N LYS A 148 8.35 8.69 1.98
CA LYS A 148 8.82 8.72 3.37
C LYS A 148 7.98 7.82 4.29
N VAL A 149 6.67 7.93 4.21
CA VAL A 149 5.72 7.18 5.06
C VAL A 149 5.83 5.68 4.83
N LYS A 150 5.94 5.24 3.57
CA LYS A 150 6.14 3.82 3.21
C LYS A 150 7.57 3.36 3.44
N GLY A 151 8.55 4.19 3.08
CA GLY A 151 9.97 3.85 3.12
C GLY A 151 10.53 3.67 4.54
N ILE A 152 10.15 4.56 5.47
CA ILE A 152 10.58 4.47 6.87
C ILE A 152 9.70 3.47 7.60
N LYS A 153 10.26 2.30 7.92
CA LYS A 153 9.55 1.25 8.65
C LYS A 153 9.56 1.55 10.15
N THR A 154 8.42 1.32 10.81
CA THR A 154 8.32 1.42 12.27
C THR A 154 8.92 0.19 12.94
N PRO A 155 9.23 0.22 14.26
CA PRO A 155 9.73 -0.94 14.96
C PRO A 155 8.82 -2.18 14.80
N SER A 156 7.50 -2.01 14.91
CA SER A 156 6.54 -3.12 14.75
C SER A 156 6.56 -3.70 13.34
N GLN A 157 6.70 -2.85 12.32
CA GLN A 157 6.81 -3.28 10.91
C GLN A 157 8.12 -4.04 10.65
N ILE A 158 9.24 -3.55 11.23
CA ILE A 158 10.56 -4.21 11.11
C ILE A 158 10.50 -5.62 11.69
N GLU A 159 9.87 -5.81 12.84
CA GLU A 159 9.77 -7.14 13.44
C GLU A 159 8.95 -8.12 12.58
N LYS A 160 7.86 -7.65 11.94
CA LYS A 160 7.08 -8.46 11.00
C LYS A 160 7.90 -8.87 9.77
N ILE A 161 8.64 -7.93 9.18
CA ILE A 161 9.50 -8.19 8.01
C ILE A 161 10.61 -9.19 8.37
N LYS A 162 11.28 -9.01 9.51
CA LYS A 162 12.29 -9.96 10.01
C LYS A 162 11.71 -11.35 10.24
N PHE A 163 10.52 -11.41 10.85
CA PHE A 163 9.84 -12.67 11.06
C PHE A 163 9.58 -13.39 9.74
N CYS A 164 9.03 -12.69 8.73
CA CYS A 164 8.79 -13.25 7.40
C CYS A 164 10.10 -13.77 6.77
N ALA A 165 11.20 -13.01 6.87
CA ALA A 165 12.49 -13.40 6.32
C ALA A 165 13.02 -14.70 6.95
N VAL A 166 12.97 -14.81 8.29
CA VAL A 166 13.40 -16.01 9.01
C VAL A 166 12.55 -17.24 8.66
N GLN A 167 11.23 -17.08 8.54
CA GLN A 167 10.37 -18.20 8.15
C GLN A 167 10.58 -18.61 6.69
N ALA A 168 10.73 -17.66 5.77
CA ALA A 168 11.02 -17.96 4.37
C ALA A 168 12.36 -18.69 4.21
N GLU A 169 13.41 -18.27 4.92
CA GLU A 169 14.71 -18.97 4.96
C GLU A 169 14.55 -20.41 5.45
N LYS A 170 13.76 -20.63 6.52
CA LYS A 170 13.45 -21.98 7.02
C LYS A 170 12.81 -22.84 5.93
N TYR A 171 11.81 -22.31 5.19
CA TYR A 171 11.15 -23.07 4.12
C TYR A 171 12.08 -23.34 2.93
N LEU A 172 12.89 -22.35 2.53
CA LEU A 172 13.91 -22.54 1.50
C LEU A 172 14.92 -23.65 1.89
N SER A 173 15.31 -23.73 3.17
CA SER A 173 16.21 -24.77 3.67
C SER A 173 15.64 -26.20 3.57
N MET A 174 14.34 -26.35 3.43
CA MET A 174 13.65 -27.63 3.24
C MET A 174 13.66 -28.13 1.79
N VAL A 175 13.86 -27.24 0.81
CA VAL A 175 13.80 -27.56 -0.63
C VAL A 175 14.73 -28.71 -1.03
N PRO A 176 15.99 -28.79 -0.54
CA PRO A 176 16.87 -29.92 -0.88
C PRO A 176 16.28 -31.29 -0.56
N SER A 177 15.41 -31.39 0.45
CA SER A 177 14.80 -32.66 0.86
C SER A 177 13.83 -33.25 -0.16
N ILE A 178 13.27 -32.39 -1.04
CA ILE A 178 12.33 -32.83 -2.09
C ILE A 178 13.02 -32.94 -3.46
N CYS A 179 14.24 -32.41 -3.62
CA CYS A 179 14.99 -32.45 -4.87
C CYS A 179 15.54 -33.84 -5.14
N LYS A 180 14.95 -34.55 -6.10
CA LYS A 180 15.36 -35.88 -6.56
C LYS A 180 15.15 -36.00 -8.08
N GLU A 181 15.59 -37.08 -8.67
CA GLU A 181 15.33 -37.36 -10.08
C GLU A 181 13.83 -37.34 -10.38
N GLY A 182 13.43 -36.58 -11.40
CA GLY A 182 12.04 -36.40 -11.79
C GLY A 182 11.32 -35.24 -11.09
N THR A 183 11.92 -34.57 -10.08
CA THR A 183 11.38 -33.35 -9.50
C THR A 183 11.43 -32.21 -10.52
N THR A 184 10.40 -31.38 -10.56
CA THR A 184 10.30 -30.22 -11.45
C THR A 184 10.32 -28.91 -10.67
N SER A 185 10.52 -27.80 -11.38
CA SER A 185 10.33 -26.45 -10.83
C SER A 185 8.92 -26.25 -10.25
N LEU A 186 7.89 -26.84 -10.87
CA LEU A 186 6.50 -26.80 -10.39
C LEU A 186 6.33 -27.54 -9.06
N ASP A 187 7.06 -28.64 -8.83
CA ASP A 187 7.01 -29.34 -7.55
C ASP A 187 7.60 -28.50 -6.43
N ILE A 188 8.70 -27.77 -6.68
CA ILE A 188 9.29 -26.83 -5.74
C ILE A 188 8.33 -25.68 -5.45
N PHE A 189 7.74 -25.11 -6.48
CA PHE A 189 6.74 -24.03 -6.40
C PHE A 189 5.59 -24.45 -5.47
N ASN A 190 4.95 -25.58 -5.75
CA ASN A 190 3.83 -26.08 -4.97
C ASN A 190 4.22 -26.41 -3.54
N PHE A 191 5.42 -26.95 -3.33
CA PHE A 191 5.93 -27.27 -1.99
C PHE A 191 6.08 -26.01 -1.13
N LEU A 192 6.72 -24.96 -1.66
CA LEU A 192 6.96 -23.72 -0.91
C LEU A 192 5.65 -22.98 -0.60
N GLN A 193 4.71 -22.95 -1.53
CA GLN A 193 3.38 -22.40 -1.25
C GLN A 193 2.68 -23.20 -0.16
N LYS A 194 2.68 -24.54 -0.29
CA LYS A 194 2.00 -25.41 0.67
C LYS A 194 2.51 -25.21 2.10
N VAL A 195 3.82 -25.20 2.32
CA VAL A 195 4.36 -25.05 3.68
C VAL A 195 4.06 -23.69 4.28
N ALA A 196 4.02 -22.63 3.48
CA ALA A 196 3.63 -21.29 3.93
C ALA A 196 2.14 -21.21 4.28
N TYR A 197 1.26 -21.75 3.43
CA TYR A 197 -0.19 -21.76 3.69
C TYR A 197 -0.57 -22.67 4.86
N ASP A 198 0.08 -23.80 5.03
CA ASP A 198 -0.14 -24.70 6.18
C ASP A 198 0.19 -23.99 7.52
N ASP A 199 1.15 -23.06 7.51
CA ASP A 199 1.52 -22.24 8.67
C ASP A 199 0.72 -20.91 8.75
N GLY A 200 -0.22 -20.65 7.80
CA GLY A 200 -1.12 -19.50 7.81
C GLY A 200 -0.56 -18.22 7.18
N TYR A 201 0.53 -18.31 6.40
CA TYR A 201 1.14 -17.14 5.72
C TYR A 201 0.69 -17.05 4.27
N GLY A 202 0.62 -15.81 3.76
CA GLY A 202 0.41 -15.54 2.33
C GLY A 202 1.72 -15.44 1.55
N MET A 203 1.60 -15.25 0.23
CA MET A 203 2.74 -14.96 -0.65
C MET A 203 3.02 -13.45 -0.69
N SER A 204 4.28 -13.08 -0.93
CA SER A 204 4.69 -11.66 -0.98
C SER A 204 4.17 -10.94 -2.22
N TRP A 205 3.92 -11.66 -3.30
CA TRP A 205 3.32 -11.14 -4.55
C TRP A 205 2.30 -12.13 -5.11
N ALA A 206 1.92 -11.95 -6.38
CA ALA A 206 0.88 -12.77 -7.01
C ALA A 206 1.12 -14.27 -6.83
N GLU A 207 0.14 -14.99 -6.31
CA GLU A 207 0.22 -16.44 -6.02
C GLU A 207 0.64 -17.29 -7.21
N SER A 208 0.27 -16.87 -8.43
CA SER A 208 0.70 -17.55 -9.67
C SER A 208 2.18 -17.38 -10.00
N GLN A 209 2.90 -16.51 -9.28
CA GLN A 209 4.27 -16.11 -9.58
C GLN A 209 5.21 -16.23 -8.37
N CYS A 210 4.68 -16.42 -7.16
CA CYS A 210 5.47 -16.60 -5.94
C CYS A 210 5.34 -18.03 -5.40
N PRO A 211 6.45 -18.78 -5.30
CA PRO A 211 7.84 -18.45 -5.65
C PRO A 211 8.10 -18.39 -7.16
N GLY A 212 9.08 -17.59 -7.58
CA GLY A 212 9.71 -17.75 -8.88
C GLY A 212 10.72 -18.91 -8.81
N VAL A 213 10.60 -19.93 -9.66
CA VAL A 213 11.54 -21.07 -9.66
C VAL A 213 12.09 -21.29 -11.07
N SER A 214 13.39 -21.13 -11.24
CA SER A 214 14.11 -21.36 -12.48
C SER A 214 15.18 -22.45 -12.27
N VAL A 215 15.20 -23.45 -13.15
CA VAL A 215 16.09 -24.62 -13.05
C VAL A 215 16.85 -24.93 -14.34
N ASP A 216 16.53 -24.26 -15.44
CA ASP A 216 17.20 -24.43 -16.74
C ASP A 216 17.50 -23.04 -17.32
N PRO A 217 18.78 -22.72 -17.64
CA PRO A 217 19.15 -21.42 -18.20
C PRO A 217 18.58 -21.17 -19.60
N ASN A 218 18.06 -22.19 -20.28
CA ASN A 218 17.46 -22.07 -21.61
C ASN A 218 15.93 -21.84 -21.55
N VAL A 219 15.32 -22.00 -20.37
CA VAL A 219 13.90 -21.73 -20.15
C VAL A 219 13.76 -20.30 -19.61
N PRO A 220 13.01 -19.42 -20.31
CA PRO A 220 12.83 -18.05 -19.84
C PRO A 220 12.30 -18.01 -18.41
N ALA A 221 13.00 -17.30 -17.53
CA ALA A 221 12.49 -16.89 -16.23
C ALA A 221 11.87 -15.50 -16.37
N GLY A 222 10.67 -15.31 -15.85
CA GLY A 222 9.99 -14.02 -15.90
C GLY A 222 8.67 -14.01 -15.16
N HIS A 223 7.98 -12.88 -15.20
CA HIS A 223 6.74 -12.65 -14.45
C HIS A 223 5.49 -13.28 -15.10
N MET A 224 5.65 -14.37 -15.84
CA MET A 224 4.56 -15.05 -16.59
C MET A 224 4.01 -16.30 -15.88
N GLY A 225 4.43 -16.55 -14.64
CA GLY A 225 4.09 -17.75 -13.90
C GLY A 225 5.10 -18.91 -14.12
N ILE A 226 4.84 -20.03 -13.46
CA ILE A 226 5.77 -21.17 -13.45
C ILE A 226 5.65 -22.01 -14.73
N ILE A 227 6.79 -22.32 -15.32
CA ILE A 227 6.91 -23.32 -16.38
C ILE A 227 7.47 -24.60 -15.76
N SER A 228 6.72 -25.70 -15.82
CA SER A 228 7.18 -26.98 -15.24
C SER A 228 8.37 -27.52 -16.02
N THR A 229 9.55 -27.44 -15.40
CA THR A 229 10.84 -27.84 -15.98
C THR A 229 11.52 -28.83 -15.05
N PRO A 230 11.99 -30.00 -15.54
CA PRO A 230 12.66 -30.99 -14.71
C PRO A 230 14.03 -30.47 -14.23
N ILE A 231 14.39 -30.83 -12.99
CA ILE A 231 15.73 -30.56 -12.43
C ILE A 231 16.75 -31.45 -13.14
N VAL A 232 17.83 -30.86 -13.58
CA VAL A 232 18.94 -31.55 -14.22
C VAL A 232 20.22 -31.39 -13.40
N LYS A 233 20.94 -32.48 -13.20
CA LYS A 233 22.20 -32.47 -12.45
C LYS A 233 23.21 -31.55 -13.11
N GLY A 234 23.78 -30.64 -12.31
CA GLY A 234 24.75 -29.64 -12.75
C GLY A 234 24.15 -28.26 -13.05
N TYR A 235 22.82 -28.13 -13.05
CA TYR A 235 22.17 -26.83 -13.16
C TYR A 235 21.97 -26.18 -11.78
N VAL A 236 21.89 -24.87 -11.78
CA VAL A 236 21.57 -24.09 -10.58
C VAL A 236 20.05 -23.95 -10.48
N ILE A 237 19.53 -24.19 -9.29
CA ILE A 237 18.13 -23.86 -8.97
C ILE A 237 18.13 -22.45 -8.39
N ASN A 238 17.50 -21.52 -9.09
CA ASN A 238 17.25 -20.18 -8.59
C ASN A 238 15.81 -20.09 -8.10
N ILE A 239 15.62 -19.62 -6.87
CA ILE A 239 14.31 -19.45 -6.24
C ILE A 239 14.20 -18.04 -5.71
N ASP A 240 13.24 -17.31 -6.24
CA ASP A 240 12.83 -15.99 -5.79
C ASP A 240 11.55 -16.17 -4.96
N TYR A 241 11.63 -15.94 -3.65
CA TYR A 241 10.59 -16.36 -2.71
C TYR A 241 10.39 -15.36 -1.59
N GLY A 242 9.13 -15.16 -1.25
CA GLY A 242 8.76 -14.39 -0.08
C GLY A 242 7.38 -14.76 0.46
N ILE A 243 7.22 -14.58 1.75
CA ILE A 243 5.94 -14.75 2.45
C ILE A 243 5.47 -13.43 3.04
N SER A 244 4.18 -13.35 3.30
CA SER A 244 3.54 -12.18 3.91
C SER A 244 2.84 -12.52 5.22
N LEU A 245 2.94 -11.58 6.17
CA LEU A 245 2.23 -11.58 7.45
C LEU A 245 1.63 -10.20 7.68
N ASP A 246 0.30 -10.09 7.84
CA ASP A 246 -0.40 -8.84 8.07
C ASP A 246 -0.03 -7.74 7.04
N GLY A 247 0.14 -8.10 5.77
CA GLY A 247 0.49 -7.17 4.69
C GLY A 247 1.97 -6.75 4.64
N TYR A 248 2.84 -7.30 5.50
CA TYR A 248 4.29 -7.11 5.46
C TYR A 248 4.96 -8.33 4.87
N CYS A 249 5.88 -8.09 3.94
CA CYS A 249 6.49 -9.12 3.11
C CYS A 249 8.00 -9.20 3.33
N CYS A 250 8.57 -10.39 3.11
CA CYS A 250 10.00 -10.54 2.81
C CYS A 250 10.18 -10.85 1.32
N ASP A 251 11.42 -10.75 0.87
CA ASP A 251 11.85 -11.03 -0.49
C ASP A 251 13.28 -11.58 -0.42
N LEU A 252 13.45 -12.86 -0.79
CA LEU A 252 14.69 -13.63 -0.68
C LEU A 252 14.98 -14.34 -2.01
N GLN A 253 16.27 -14.38 -2.34
CA GLN A 253 16.74 -15.09 -3.53
C GLN A 253 17.97 -15.93 -3.24
#